data_75639a29b761783c0af643c844e582b9
#
_entry.id   75639a29b761783c0af643c844e582b9
#
_cell.length_a   1.000
_cell.length_b   1.000
_cell.length_c   1.000
_cell.angle_alpha   90.00
_cell.angle_beta   90.00
_cell.angle_gamma   90.00
#
_symmetry.space_group_name_H-M   'P 1'
#
loop_
_entity.id
_entity.type
_entity.pdbx_description
1 polymer ?
#
loop_
_entity_poly.entity_id
_entity_poly.type
_entity_poly.pdbx_seq_one_letter_code
_entity_poly.pdbx_strand_id
1 'polypeptide(L)'
;ASGHATTRLMLGLGQVQQQDVIYAEWRPAYQDLLDSDDGYRRGAAIDFLRLNIGYNLSEDKPKLFNFTLLNIDSLATGHDFIRPLSWSFALGAEQAALDYQGQFSKNEQHTVAYIRGGAGLSTQFNSDNWLCYSLAQGNLQAGKALEAGWRVGAGAKLGCRHQSAYGQLLTEIQAMYYNDHQHLQTTSSFGY
;
A
#
# COMPACT_ATOMS: atom_id res chain seq x y z
N ALA A 1 -20.84 -3.14 -20.00
CA ALA A 1 -19.68 -2.67 -19.24
C ALA A 1 -18.52 -3.61 -19.52
N SER A 2 -17.50 -3.15 -20.22
CA SER A 2 -16.25 -3.90 -20.42
C SER A 2 -15.33 -3.58 -19.23
N GLY A 3 -15.37 -4.41 -18.18
CA GLY A 3 -14.40 -4.32 -17.09
C GLY A 3 -13.00 -4.73 -17.58
N HIS A 4 -11.95 -4.21 -16.91
CA HIS A 4 -10.58 -4.67 -17.17
C HIS A 4 -10.39 -6.13 -16.67
N ALA A 5 -9.29 -6.76 -17.11
CA ALA A 5 -8.91 -8.07 -16.60
C ALA A 5 -8.64 -8.00 -15.09
N THR A 6 -9.15 -8.96 -14.32
CA THR A 6 -9.00 -8.98 -12.85
C THR A 6 -7.66 -9.53 -12.37
N THR A 7 -6.82 -10.05 -13.28
CA THR A 7 -5.54 -10.66 -12.95
C THR A 7 -4.40 -9.88 -13.61
N ARG A 8 -3.36 -9.58 -12.82
CA ARG A 8 -2.15 -8.90 -13.29
C ARG A 8 -0.90 -9.63 -12.83
N LEU A 9 0.05 -9.81 -13.74
CA LEU A 9 1.40 -10.26 -13.46
C LEU A 9 2.36 -9.16 -13.91
N MET A 10 3.24 -8.74 -13.01
CA MET A 10 4.30 -7.76 -13.31
C MET A 10 5.65 -8.36 -12.99
N LEU A 11 6.63 -8.05 -13.84
CA LEU A 11 8.03 -8.35 -13.59
C LEU A 11 8.82 -7.04 -13.59
N GLY A 12 9.79 -6.94 -12.72
CA GLY A 12 10.61 -5.74 -12.63
C GLY A 12 11.99 -6.02 -12.08
N LEU A 13 12.84 -5.04 -12.29
CA LEU A 13 14.19 -4.98 -11.72
C LEU A 13 14.23 -3.81 -10.75
N GLY A 14 14.93 -3.99 -9.65
CA GLY A 14 15.05 -2.95 -8.65
C GLY A 14 16.25 -3.15 -7.76
N GLN A 15 16.40 -2.23 -6.82
CA GLN A 15 17.47 -2.28 -5.83
C GLN A 15 16.86 -2.15 -4.44
N VAL A 16 17.18 -3.10 -3.57
CA VAL A 16 16.76 -3.12 -2.17
C VAL A 16 18.01 -3.20 -1.30
N GLN A 17 18.22 -2.21 -0.43
CA GLN A 17 19.40 -2.12 0.43
C GLN A 17 20.73 -2.24 -0.33
N GLN A 18 20.84 -1.59 -1.49
CA GLN A 18 22.00 -1.64 -2.40
C GLN A 18 22.26 -3.02 -3.03
N GLN A 19 21.31 -3.92 -2.97
CA GLN A 19 21.37 -5.23 -3.62
C GLN A 19 20.41 -5.26 -4.82
N ASP A 20 20.88 -5.75 -5.95
CA ASP A 20 20.07 -5.89 -7.14
C ASP A 20 19.09 -7.05 -6.98
N VAL A 21 17.83 -6.78 -7.29
CA VAL A 21 16.75 -7.76 -7.17
C VAL A 21 15.92 -7.83 -8.44
N ILE A 22 15.52 -9.02 -8.81
CA ILE A 22 14.45 -9.26 -9.77
C ILE A 22 13.19 -9.51 -8.94
N TYR A 23 12.10 -8.84 -9.26
CA TYR A 23 10.84 -9.07 -8.56
C TYR A 23 9.70 -9.40 -9.51
N ALA A 24 8.76 -10.17 -8.98
CA ALA A 24 7.49 -10.50 -9.61
C ALA A 24 6.35 -10.14 -8.68
N GLU A 25 5.36 -9.45 -9.20
CA GLU A 25 4.09 -9.18 -8.50
C GLU A 25 2.96 -9.91 -9.21
N TRP A 26 2.19 -10.67 -8.44
CA TRP A 26 0.98 -11.33 -8.90
C TRP A 26 -0.23 -10.81 -8.12
N ARG A 27 -1.25 -10.37 -8.85
CA ARG A 27 -2.52 -9.85 -8.33
C ARG A 27 -3.66 -10.57 -9.04
N PRO A 28 -4.25 -11.60 -8.44
CA PRO A 28 -5.31 -12.39 -9.09
C PRO A 28 -6.66 -11.71 -9.12
N ALA A 29 -6.93 -10.81 -8.15
CA ALA A 29 -8.18 -10.05 -8.12
C ALA A 29 -7.90 -8.67 -7.56
N TYR A 30 -8.08 -7.66 -8.38
CA TYR A 30 -7.83 -6.27 -7.97
C TYR A 30 -8.70 -5.30 -8.73
N GLN A 31 -8.91 -4.15 -8.11
CA GLN A 31 -9.28 -2.89 -8.71
C GLN A 31 -8.43 -1.80 -8.07
N ASP A 32 -7.74 -1.05 -8.89
CA ASP A 32 -6.83 -0.01 -8.42
C ASP A 32 -7.51 1.36 -8.45
N LEU A 33 -7.01 2.30 -7.64
CA LEU A 33 -7.40 3.71 -7.75
C LEU A 33 -7.02 4.32 -9.10
N LEU A 34 -6.12 3.68 -9.86
CA LEU A 34 -5.70 4.05 -11.21
C LEU A 34 -6.48 3.34 -12.32
N ASP A 35 -7.38 2.44 -11.99
CA ASP A 35 -8.23 1.79 -12.99
C ASP A 35 -9.39 2.72 -13.41
N SER A 36 -10.01 2.43 -14.57
CA SER A 36 -11.18 3.17 -15.02
C SER A 36 -12.31 3.08 -14.01
N ASP A 37 -12.93 4.22 -13.73
CA ASP A 37 -14.13 4.31 -12.89
C ASP A 37 -15.39 3.72 -13.55
N ASP A 38 -15.30 3.20 -14.80
CA ASP A 38 -16.44 2.66 -15.54
C ASP A 38 -16.97 1.37 -14.90
N GLY A 39 -18.14 1.48 -14.30
CA GLY A 39 -18.83 0.35 -13.65
C GLY A 39 -18.46 0.14 -12.18
N TYR A 40 -17.59 0.96 -11.62
CA TYR A 40 -17.18 0.91 -10.22
C TYR A 40 -17.39 2.24 -9.51
N ARG A 41 -17.43 2.19 -8.19
CA ARG A 41 -17.52 3.41 -7.38
C ARG A 41 -16.18 4.15 -7.40
N ARG A 42 -16.19 5.40 -7.79
CA ARG A 42 -15.00 6.27 -7.73
C ARG A 42 -14.37 6.27 -6.34
N GLY A 43 -13.05 6.16 -6.29
CA GLY A 43 -12.32 6.15 -5.02
C GLY A 43 -12.40 4.82 -4.26
N ALA A 44 -12.94 3.76 -4.85
CA ALA A 44 -12.86 2.42 -4.30
C ALA A 44 -11.69 1.66 -4.94
N ALA A 45 -10.87 1.05 -4.10
CA ALA A 45 -9.84 0.11 -4.53
C ALA A 45 -9.92 -1.16 -3.68
N ILE A 46 -9.67 -2.28 -4.30
CA ILE A 46 -9.60 -3.57 -3.64
C ILE A 46 -8.47 -4.41 -4.24
N ASP A 47 -7.65 -4.98 -3.38
CA ASP A 47 -6.68 -6.02 -3.71
C ASP A 47 -6.99 -7.26 -2.90
N PHE A 48 -7.04 -8.38 -3.58
CA PHE A 48 -7.17 -9.68 -2.94
C PHE A 48 -6.04 -10.60 -3.39
N LEU A 49 -5.28 -11.13 -2.43
CA LEU A 49 -4.15 -12.04 -2.65
C LEU A 49 -3.00 -11.44 -3.49
N ARG A 50 -2.61 -10.19 -3.26
CA ARG A 50 -1.41 -9.66 -3.90
C ARG A 50 -0.16 -10.30 -3.30
N LEU A 51 0.67 -10.91 -4.16
CA LEU A 51 1.93 -11.52 -3.80
C LEU A 51 3.06 -10.79 -4.53
N ASN A 52 4.05 -10.31 -3.77
CA ASN A 52 5.26 -9.70 -4.31
C ASN A 52 6.47 -10.49 -3.79
N ILE A 53 7.12 -11.18 -4.71
CA ILE A 53 8.30 -12.00 -4.45
C ILE A 53 9.48 -11.47 -5.25
N GLY A 54 10.67 -11.64 -4.74
CA GLY A 54 11.90 -11.27 -5.42
C GLY A 54 12.96 -12.33 -5.31
N TYR A 55 13.96 -12.16 -6.16
CA TYR A 55 15.18 -12.95 -6.12
C TYR A 55 16.35 -11.99 -5.96
N ASN A 56 17.07 -12.14 -4.86
CA ASN A 56 18.26 -11.35 -4.59
C ASN A 56 19.43 -11.95 -5.35
N LEU A 57 19.95 -11.21 -6.34
CA LEU A 57 21.04 -11.65 -7.20
C LEU A 57 22.39 -11.74 -6.46
N SER A 58 22.54 -10.96 -5.38
CA SER A 58 23.79 -10.95 -4.59
C SER A 58 23.88 -12.09 -3.58
N GLU A 59 22.73 -12.51 -3.03
CA GLU A 59 22.66 -13.57 -2.01
C GLU A 59 22.23 -14.93 -2.57
N ASP A 60 21.84 -14.98 -3.84
CA ASP A 60 21.31 -16.16 -4.53
C ASP A 60 20.11 -16.79 -3.79
N LYS A 61 19.18 -15.96 -3.33
CA LYS A 61 18.05 -16.40 -2.50
C LYS A 61 16.73 -15.77 -2.90
N PRO A 62 15.62 -16.55 -2.89
CA PRO A 62 14.29 -15.99 -3.00
C PRO A 62 13.92 -15.23 -1.74
N LYS A 63 13.16 -14.14 -1.91
CA LYS A 63 12.70 -13.28 -0.83
C LYS A 63 11.24 -12.91 -1.04
N LEU A 64 10.43 -13.08 0.00
CA LEU A 64 9.09 -12.53 0.04
C LEU A 64 9.18 -11.06 0.44
N PHE A 65 8.77 -10.14 -0.43
CA PHE A 65 8.73 -8.72 -0.08
C PHE A 65 7.43 -8.33 0.60
N ASN A 66 6.32 -8.76 0.04
CA ASN A 66 5.00 -8.45 0.57
C ASN A 66 3.99 -9.53 0.16
N PHE A 67 3.09 -9.84 1.05
CA PHE A 67 1.91 -10.63 0.80
C PHE A 67 0.70 -9.88 1.38
N THR A 68 -0.15 -9.36 0.52
CA THR A 68 -1.41 -8.72 0.94
C THR A 68 -2.54 -9.72 0.74
N LEU A 69 -3.14 -10.16 1.83
CA LEU A 69 -4.32 -11.02 1.77
C LEU A 69 -5.54 -10.23 1.33
N LEU A 70 -5.69 -9.02 1.87
CA LEU A 70 -6.78 -8.11 1.56
C LEU A 70 -6.31 -6.67 1.74
N ASN A 71 -6.62 -5.81 0.79
CA ASN A 71 -6.52 -4.37 0.94
C ASN A 71 -7.77 -3.72 0.33
N ILE A 72 -8.41 -2.85 1.08
CA ILE A 72 -9.59 -2.11 0.65
C ILE A 72 -9.35 -0.63 0.98
N ASP A 73 -9.49 0.22 -0.01
CA ASP A 73 -9.60 1.65 0.17
C ASP A 73 -10.99 2.10 -0.31
N SER A 74 -11.72 2.81 0.53
CA SER A 74 -13.03 3.40 0.23
C SER A 74 -12.95 4.90 0.47
N LEU A 75 -12.56 5.63 -0.57
CA LEU A 75 -12.43 7.07 -0.55
C LEU A 75 -13.78 7.67 -0.96
N ALA A 76 -14.54 8.07 0.03
CA ALA A 76 -15.87 8.59 -0.20
C ALA A 76 -15.82 10.06 -0.61
N THR A 77 -16.13 10.32 -1.87
CA THR A 77 -16.26 11.66 -2.41
C THR A 77 -17.69 12.14 -2.19
N GLY A 78 -17.87 13.09 -1.30
CA GLY A 78 -19.17 13.69 -1.01
C GLY A 78 -19.40 14.98 -1.77
N HIS A 79 -20.64 15.28 -2.09
CA HIS A 79 -21.07 16.62 -2.46
C HIS A 79 -21.10 17.52 -1.21
N ASP A 80 -21.09 18.83 -1.38
CA ASP A 80 -20.88 19.87 -0.35
C ASP A 80 -21.65 19.71 0.97
N PHE A 81 -22.77 18.97 0.97
CA PHE A 81 -23.63 18.78 2.14
C PHE A 81 -23.35 17.50 2.94
N ILE A 82 -22.79 16.46 2.34
CA ILE A 82 -22.54 15.19 3.00
C ILE A 82 -21.09 14.79 2.72
N ARG A 83 -20.25 14.82 3.75
CA ARG A 83 -18.86 14.34 3.70
C ARG A 83 -18.79 12.94 4.32
N PRO A 84 -19.03 11.88 3.55
CA PRO A 84 -18.94 10.54 4.08
C PRO A 84 -17.50 10.23 4.47
N LEU A 85 -17.33 9.43 5.52
CA LEU A 85 -16.03 9.02 6.01
C LEU A 85 -15.33 8.16 4.97
N SER A 86 -14.10 8.51 4.64
CA SER A 86 -13.19 7.67 3.88
C SER A 86 -12.50 6.71 4.84
N TRP A 87 -12.27 5.49 4.42
CA TRP A 87 -11.62 4.49 5.25
C TRP A 87 -10.74 3.55 4.42
N SER A 88 -9.79 2.92 5.10
CA SER A 88 -8.93 1.89 4.53
C SER A 88 -8.79 0.72 5.49
N PHE A 89 -8.58 -0.46 4.93
CA PHE A 89 -8.27 -1.67 5.69
C PHE A 89 -7.29 -2.53 4.90
N ALA A 90 -6.24 -3.02 5.55
CA ALA A 90 -5.29 -3.93 4.93
C ALA A 90 -4.86 -5.02 5.92
N LEU A 91 -4.65 -6.21 5.39
CA LEU A 91 -4.23 -7.41 6.12
C LEU A 91 -3.23 -8.17 5.28
N GLY A 92 -2.11 -8.60 5.88
CA GLY A 92 -1.09 -9.32 5.14
C GLY A 92 0.19 -9.59 5.92
N ALA A 93 1.27 -9.77 5.19
CA ALA A 93 2.63 -9.91 5.73
C ALA A 93 3.59 -9.06 4.90
N GLU A 94 4.53 -8.39 5.55
CA GLU A 94 5.53 -7.54 4.91
C GLU A 94 6.91 -7.73 5.52
N GLN A 95 7.94 -7.32 4.79
CA GLN A 95 9.30 -7.28 5.34
C GLN A 95 9.47 -5.99 6.14
N ALA A 96 9.77 -6.15 7.41
CA ALA A 96 10.14 -5.04 8.28
C ALA A 96 11.66 -5.01 8.47
N ALA A 97 12.24 -3.81 8.39
CA ALA A 97 13.67 -3.59 8.64
C ALA A 97 13.92 -3.58 10.15
N LEU A 98 14.08 -4.77 10.73
CA LEU A 98 14.23 -5.02 12.15
C LEU A 98 15.42 -5.97 12.39
N ASP A 99 16.13 -5.80 13.49
CA ASP A 99 17.04 -6.80 14.02
C ASP A 99 16.30 -7.84 14.89
N TYR A 100 17.03 -8.82 15.42
CA TYR A 100 16.46 -9.85 16.31
C TYR A 100 16.01 -9.32 17.68
N GLN A 101 16.31 -8.06 18.00
CA GLN A 101 15.86 -7.38 19.22
C GLN A 101 14.63 -6.50 18.94
N GLY A 102 14.11 -6.51 17.70
CA GLY A 102 12.97 -5.70 17.28
C GLY A 102 13.33 -4.25 17.02
N GLN A 103 14.61 -3.88 17.00
CA GLN A 103 15.05 -2.53 16.71
C GLN A 103 15.27 -2.34 15.21
N PHE A 104 15.18 -1.09 14.76
CA PHE A 104 15.41 -0.77 13.35
C PHE A 104 16.80 -1.18 12.89
N SER A 105 16.87 -2.02 11.87
CA SER A 105 18.10 -2.44 11.24
C SER A 105 18.08 -2.16 9.74
N LYS A 106 19.13 -1.54 9.22
CA LYS A 106 19.30 -1.35 7.78
C LYS A 106 19.69 -2.63 7.05
N ASN A 107 20.27 -3.59 7.77
CA ASN A 107 20.88 -4.78 7.18
C ASN A 107 20.05 -6.05 7.36
N GLU A 108 19.08 -6.03 8.26
CA GLU A 108 18.25 -7.19 8.55
C GLU A 108 16.78 -6.89 8.22
N GLN A 109 16.10 -7.88 7.70
CA GLN A 109 14.68 -7.81 7.39
C GLN A 109 13.99 -9.07 7.87
N HIS A 110 12.89 -8.89 8.56
CA HIS A 110 12.09 -9.98 9.09
C HIS A 110 10.65 -9.86 8.61
N THR A 111 10.05 -10.99 8.30
CA THR A 111 8.64 -11.03 7.94
C THR A 111 7.78 -10.82 9.17
N VAL A 112 6.90 -9.84 9.10
CA VAL A 112 5.87 -9.56 10.09
C VAL A 112 4.50 -9.63 9.45
N ALA A 113 3.53 -10.22 10.14
CA ALA A 113 2.13 -10.09 9.77
C ALA A 113 1.63 -8.72 10.21
N TYR A 114 0.70 -8.13 9.46
CA TYR A 114 0.12 -6.84 9.80
C TYR A 114 -1.40 -6.79 9.61
N ILE A 115 -2.04 -5.99 10.43
CA ILE A 115 -3.41 -5.50 10.25
C ILE A 115 -3.34 -3.98 10.33
N ARG A 116 -3.77 -3.30 9.29
CA ARG A 116 -3.76 -1.84 9.18
C ARG A 116 -5.17 -1.34 8.89
N GLY A 117 -5.60 -0.34 9.62
CA GLY A 117 -6.87 0.33 9.38
C GLY A 117 -6.72 1.83 9.45
N GLY A 118 -7.57 2.55 8.72
CA GLY A 118 -7.54 4.00 8.73
C GLY A 118 -8.89 4.61 8.42
N ALA A 119 -9.09 5.85 8.88
CA ALA A 119 -10.26 6.64 8.59
C ALA A 119 -9.89 8.11 8.42
N GLY A 120 -10.66 8.83 7.60
CA GLY A 120 -10.39 10.23 7.32
C GLY A 120 -11.32 10.82 6.28
N LEU A 121 -10.79 11.78 5.54
CA LEU A 121 -11.56 12.56 4.58
C LEU A 121 -10.92 12.47 3.20
N SER A 122 -11.75 12.56 2.17
CA SER A 122 -11.33 12.77 0.80
C SER A 122 -12.11 13.92 0.17
N THR A 123 -11.50 14.55 -0.82
CA THR A 123 -12.10 15.65 -1.58
C THR A 123 -11.77 15.53 -3.05
N GLN A 124 -12.71 15.94 -3.89
CA GLN A 124 -12.51 16.09 -5.32
C GLN A 124 -12.55 17.57 -5.69
N PHE A 125 -11.76 17.97 -6.65
CA PHE A 125 -11.73 19.34 -7.17
C PHE A 125 -11.28 19.35 -8.64
N ASN A 126 -11.42 20.54 -9.26
CA ASN A 126 -11.11 20.76 -10.67
C ASN A 126 -11.86 19.81 -11.61
N SER A 127 -13.20 19.87 -11.57
CA SER A 127 -14.10 19.05 -12.40
C SER A 127 -13.84 17.54 -12.25
N ASP A 128 -13.58 17.12 -11.00
CA ASP A 128 -13.34 15.71 -10.61
C ASP A 128 -12.01 15.12 -11.11
N ASN A 129 -11.15 15.92 -11.72
CA ASN A 129 -9.84 15.44 -12.18
C ASN A 129 -8.86 15.16 -11.05
N TRP A 130 -9.09 15.74 -9.86
CA TRP A 130 -8.27 15.51 -8.68
C TRP A 130 -9.08 14.84 -7.59
N LEU A 131 -8.54 13.77 -7.05
CA LEU A 131 -9.02 13.12 -5.83
C LEU A 131 -7.88 13.10 -4.82
N CYS A 132 -8.01 13.90 -3.75
CA CYS A 132 -7.04 13.90 -2.66
C CYS A 132 -7.69 13.39 -1.37
N TYR A 133 -6.89 12.76 -0.52
CA TYR A 133 -7.36 12.18 0.72
C TYR A 133 -6.33 12.24 1.84
N SER A 134 -6.82 12.22 3.07
CA SER A 134 -6.04 12.15 4.30
C SER A 134 -6.70 11.15 5.24
N LEU A 135 -5.97 10.12 5.64
CA LEU A 135 -6.42 9.08 6.55
C LEU A 135 -5.50 9.02 7.78
N ALA A 136 -6.08 9.12 8.96
CA ALA A 136 -5.41 8.69 10.18
C ALA A 136 -5.40 7.15 10.20
N GLN A 137 -4.27 6.54 10.53
CA GLN A 137 -4.08 5.09 10.45
C GLN A 137 -3.58 4.51 11.76
N GLY A 138 -4.05 3.30 12.07
CA GLY A 138 -3.49 2.40 13.06
C GLY A 138 -2.91 1.16 12.38
N ASN A 139 -1.84 0.61 12.92
CA ASN A 139 -1.21 -0.62 12.46
C ASN A 139 -0.86 -1.51 13.65
N LEU A 140 -1.21 -2.78 13.55
CA LEU A 140 -0.77 -3.83 14.45
C LEU A 140 0.12 -4.77 13.65
N GLN A 141 1.31 -5.02 14.13
CA GLN A 141 2.23 -5.99 13.54
C GLN A 141 2.56 -7.09 14.54
N ALA A 142 2.73 -8.32 14.04
CA ALA A 142 3.13 -9.48 14.82
C ALA A 142 4.22 -10.25 14.08
N GLY A 143 5.26 -10.66 14.81
CA GLY A 143 6.38 -11.40 14.23
C GLY A 143 7.41 -11.80 15.27
N LYS A 144 8.18 -12.83 14.97
CA LYS A 144 9.19 -13.39 15.90
C LYS A 144 10.36 -12.44 16.17
N ALA A 145 10.61 -11.48 15.27
CA ALA A 145 11.67 -10.50 15.41
C ALA A 145 11.29 -9.30 16.29
N LEU A 146 10.03 -9.20 16.71
CA LEU A 146 9.58 -8.15 17.62
C LEU A 146 9.83 -8.58 19.08
N GLU A 147 10.35 -7.71 19.91
CA GLU A 147 10.70 -7.99 21.32
C GLU A 147 9.53 -8.62 22.09
N ALA A 148 8.33 -8.02 21.98
CA ALA A 148 7.11 -8.55 22.60
C ALA A 148 6.33 -9.54 21.70
N GLY A 149 6.87 -9.90 20.52
CA GLY A 149 6.16 -10.67 19.50
C GLY A 149 5.14 -9.84 18.72
N TRP A 150 4.87 -8.62 19.11
CA TRP A 150 3.94 -7.68 18.45
C TRP A 150 4.33 -6.23 18.72
N ARG A 151 3.86 -5.32 17.86
CA ARG A 151 3.95 -3.87 18.06
C ARG A 151 2.73 -3.16 17.49
N VAL A 152 2.46 -1.98 18.00
CA VAL A 152 1.41 -1.09 17.48
C VAL A 152 2.02 0.18 16.94
N GLY A 153 1.38 0.71 15.91
CA GLY A 153 1.74 1.98 15.32
C GLY A 153 0.51 2.83 15.05
N ALA A 154 0.72 4.12 15.05
CA ALA A 154 -0.24 5.11 14.61
C ALA A 154 0.42 6.06 13.61
N GLY A 155 -0.38 6.58 12.67
CA GLY A 155 0.19 7.43 11.65
C GLY A 155 -0.85 8.07 10.74
N ALA A 156 -0.40 8.49 9.56
CA ALA A 156 -1.25 9.08 8.54
C ALA A 156 -0.84 8.63 7.14
N LYS A 157 -1.83 8.52 6.26
CA LYS A 157 -1.67 8.33 4.83
C LYS A 157 -2.30 9.51 4.11
N LEU A 158 -1.51 10.16 3.25
CA LEU A 158 -1.95 11.24 2.38
C LEU A 158 -1.77 10.80 0.94
N GLY A 159 -2.73 11.09 0.08
CA GLY A 159 -2.62 10.76 -1.32
C GLY A 159 -3.39 11.73 -2.21
N CYS A 160 -2.92 11.87 -3.44
CA CYS A 160 -3.60 12.59 -4.49
C CYS A 160 -3.52 11.82 -5.80
N ARG A 161 -4.68 11.57 -6.40
CA ARG A 161 -4.83 11.05 -7.77
C ARG A 161 -5.16 12.20 -8.70
N HIS A 162 -4.43 12.29 -9.79
CA HIS A 162 -4.73 13.20 -10.91
C HIS A 162 -5.06 12.41 -12.15
N GLN A 163 -6.19 12.72 -12.77
CA GLN A 163 -6.61 12.14 -14.05
C GLN A 163 -6.45 13.17 -15.17
N SER A 164 -5.80 12.76 -16.26
CA SER A 164 -5.60 13.58 -17.46
C SER A 164 -5.96 12.81 -18.72
N ALA A 165 -5.95 13.50 -19.87
CA ALA A 165 -6.12 12.85 -21.16
C ALA A 165 -4.99 11.85 -21.52
N TYR A 166 -3.86 11.96 -20.86
CA TYR A 166 -2.66 11.12 -21.08
C TYR A 166 -2.51 9.98 -20.08
N GLY A 167 -3.43 9.85 -19.11
CA GLY A 167 -3.37 8.82 -18.10
C GLY A 167 -3.63 9.35 -16.69
N GLN A 168 -3.40 8.51 -15.70
CA GLN A 168 -3.63 8.80 -14.29
C GLN A 168 -2.33 8.74 -13.51
N LEU A 169 -2.12 9.67 -12.58
CA LEU A 169 -1.00 9.72 -11.65
C LEU A 169 -1.54 9.64 -10.22
N LEU A 170 -1.03 8.69 -9.44
CA LEU A 170 -1.28 8.60 -8.00
C LEU A 170 0.03 8.82 -7.26
N THR A 171 0.01 9.73 -6.30
CA THR A 171 1.12 9.97 -5.37
C THR A 171 0.60 9.79 -3.95
N GLU A 172 1.28 8.95 -3.17
CA GLU A 172 0.94 8.65 -1.78
C GLU A 172 2.16 8.82 -0.88
N ILE A 173 1.92 9.34 0.32
CA ILE A 173 2.90 9.41 1.39
C ILE A 173 2.25 8.80 2.62
N GLN A 174 2.93 7.86 3.23
CA GLN A 174 2.51 7.23 4.48
C GLN A 174 3.61 7.38 5.53
N ALA A 175 3.25 7.91 6.68
CA ALA A 175 4.12 8.01 7.83
C ALA A 175 3.50 7.21 8.98
N MET A 176 4.28 6.30 9.57
CA MET A 176 3.87 5.49 10.71
C MET A 176 4.89 5.67 11.84
N TYR A 177 4.39 5.88 13.03
CA TYR A 177 5.16 5.86 14.27
C TYR A 177 4.78 4.59 15.04
N TYR A 178 5.77 3.79 15.33
CA TYR A 178 5.61 2.61 16.19
C TYR A 178 6.14 2.92 17.59
N ASN A 179 5.71 2.14 18.56
CA ASN A 179 6.18 2.27 19.94
C ASN A 179 7.70 2.06 20.08
N ASP A 180 8.35 1.50 19.06
CA ASP A 180 9.79 1.29 18.97
C ASP A 180 10.48 2.23 17.95
N HIS A 181 9.83 2.64 16.83
CA HIS A 181 10.48 3.40 15.74
C HIS A 181 9.52 4.18 14.84
N GLN A 182 10.08 5.19 14.13
CA GLN A 182 9.42 5.90 13.05
C GLN A 182 9.66 5.20 11.71
N HIS A 183 8.63 5.07 10.90
CA HIS A 183 8.70 4.57 9.53
C HIS A 183 8.03 5.55 8.57
N LEU A 184 8.78 6.04 7.58
CA LEU A 184 8.27 6.87 6.48
C LEU A 184 8.31 6.09 5.18
N GLN A 185 7.17 5.98 4.52
CA GLN A 185 7.05 5.39 3.20
C GLN A 185 6.43 6.38 2.23
N THR A 186 7.06 6.54 1.06
CA THR A 186 6.55 7.34 -0.05
C THR A 186 6.36 6.44 -1.26
N THR A 187 5.21 6.53 -1.89
CA THR A 187 4.89 5.76 -3.10
C THR A 187 4.32 6.70 -4.16
N SER A 188 4.78 6.56 -5.39
CA SER A 188 4.20 7.23 -6.56
C SER A 188 3.91 6.18 -7.62
N SER A 189 2.71 6.23 -8.20
CA SER A 189 2.27 5.29 -9.23
C SER A 189 1.69 6.05 -10.40
N PHE A 190 2.01 5.59 -11.61
CA PHE A 190 1.48 6.13 -12.85
C PHE A 190 0.76 5.02 -13.63
N GLY A 191 -0.45 5.30 -14.14
CA GLY A 191 -1.27 4.40 -14.93
C GLY A 191 -1.86 5.10 -16.16
N TYR A 192 -2.17 4.33 -17.19
CA TYR A 192 -2.83 4.78 -18.42
C TYR A 192 -4.26 4.30 -18.45
#